data_fc65a38effd7611db3bc47d34cbe543e
#
_entry.id   fc65a38effd7611db3bc47d34cbe543e
#
_cell.length_a   1.000
_cell.length_b   1.000
_cell.length_c   1.000
_cell.angle_alpha   90.00
_cell.angle_beta   90.00
_cell.angle_gamma   90.00
#
_symmetry.space_group_name_H-M   'P 1'
#
loop_
_entity.id
_entity.type
_entity.pdbx_description
1 polymer ?
#
loop_
_entity_poly.entity_id
_entity_poly.type
_entity_poly.pdbx_seq_one_letter_code
_entity_poly.pdbx_strand_id
1 'polypeptide(L)'
;MAQRVEPDTALVEFAAADKVFTNGFRALNPIDLSLARSEITVLVGPSGCGKTTLLRMAAGLTAPSSGRLTRRTERMSYVFQDPTLLAWRSIQANVELVARLQGVPRAERRERARRAIEMVGLAGFEKAYPRELSGGMRMRVSLARSVTSEPELLLMDEPFAALDEFNRERMGDELLNLWRSRGLTVMFITHSISEAVRLGHQIAVLGTQPGHLVRLFRSPSPPAAELAAPRDGAALRELRIQISEMLGGARI
;
A
#
# COMPACT_ATOMS: atom_id res chain seq x y z
N MET A 1 -4.82 -25.46 -2.42
CA MET A 1 -5.59 -24.90 -3.56
C MET A 1 -5.85 -23.43 -3.25
N ALA A 2 -5.25 -22.51 -4.00
CA ALA A 2 -5.54 -21.08 -3.84
C ALA A 2 -6.98 -20.83 -4.33
N GLN A 3 -7.85 -20.34 -3.46
CA GLN A 3 -9.18 -19.87 -3.88
C GLN A 3 -8.98 -18.69 -4.84
N ARG A 4 -9.28 -18.90 -6.12
CA ARG A 4 -9.40 -17.81 -7.09
C ARG A 4 -10.56 -16.92 -6.61
N VAL A 5 -10.27 -15.64 -6.37
CA VAL A 5 -11.30 -14.60 -6.25
C VAL A 5 -12.08 -14.62 -7.56
N GLU A 6 -13.41 -14.59 -7.50
CA GLU A 6 -14.22 -14.54 -8.73
C GLU A 6 -13.80 -13.33 -9.58
N PRO A 7 -13.63 -13.51 -10.91
CA PRO A 7 -13.06 -12.47 -11.78
C PRO A 7 -13.79 -11.13 -11.73
N ASP A 8 -15.06 -11.13 -11.35
CA ASP A 8 -15.90 -9.91 -11.33
C ASP A 8 -15.73 -9.05 -10.06
N THR A 9 -15.08 -9.59 -9.00
CA THR A 9 -14.86 -8.86 -7.73
C THR A 9 -13.48 -8.21 -7.63
N ALA A 10 -12.53 -8.54 -8.52
CA ALA A 10 -11.18 -8.00 -8.47
C ALA A 10 -11.11 -6.60 -9.09
N LEU A 11 -10.51 -5.63 -8.39
CA LEU A 11 -10.22 -4.30 -8.93
C LEU A 11 -8.96 -4.29 -9.81
N VAL A 12 -7.97 -5.10 -9.43
CA VAL A 12 -6.73 -5.33 -10.19
C VAL A 12 -6.48 -6.84 -10.27
N GLU A 13 -6.11 -7.31 -11.46
CA GLU A 13 -5.82 -8.72 -11.71
C GLU A 13 -4.56 -8.87 -12.54
N PHE A 14 -3.60 -9.61 -12.01
CA PHE A 14 -2.42 -10.08 -12.71
C PHE A 14 -2.69 -11.53 -13.12
N ALA A 15 -2.65 -11.81 -14.43
CA ALA A 15 -2.83 -13.15 -14.99
C ALA A 15 -1.56 -13.55 -15.74
N ALA A 16 -0.78 -14.47 -15.16
CA ALA A 16 0.53 -14.90 -15.62
C ALA A 16 1.45 -13.70 -15.98
N ALA A 17 1.31 -12.58 -15.25
CA ALA A 17 2.04 -11.35 -15.55
C ALA A 17 3.50 -11.47 -15.12
N ASP A 18 4.44 -11.26 -16.04
CA ASP A 18 5.89 -11.26 -15.77
C ASP A 18 6.53 -9.90 -16.07
N LYS A 19 7.81 -9.77 -15.67
CA LYS A 19 8.60 -8.60 -16.02
C LYS A 19 10.05 -8.94 -16.32
N VAL A 20 10.45 -8.65 -17.55
CA VAL A 20 11.84 -8.60 -17.99
C VAL A 20 12.14 -7.18 -18.45
N PHE A 21 13.18 -6.57 -17.92
CA PHE A 21 13.61 -5.23 -18.34
C PHE A 21 14.43 -5.29 -19.63
N THR A 22 14.60 -4.15 -20.29
CA THR A 22 15.31 -4.02 -21.59
C THR A 22 16.77 -4.49 -21.55
N ASN A 23 17.39 -4.48 -20.37
CA ASN A 23 18.75 -5.00 -20.14
C ASN A 23 18.79 -6.53 -19.94
N GLY A 24 17.69 -7.24 -20.16
CA GLY A 24 17.56 -8.70 -19.97
C GLY A 24 17.32 -9.15 -18.52
N PHE A 25 17.32 -8.24 -17.55
CA PHE A 25 17.08 -8.59 -16.15
C PHE A 25 15.62 -9.00 -15.94
N ARG A 26 15.41 -10.26 -15.53
CA ARG A 26 14.09 -10.78 -15.15
C ARG A 26 13.79 -10.43 -13.71
N ALA A 27 12.92 -9.44 -13.51
CA ALA A 27 12.50 -8.99 -12.18
C ALA A 27 11.42 -9.89 -11.58
N LEU A 28 10.51 -10.39 -12.43
CA LEU A 28 9.38 -11.23 -12.00
C LEU A 28 9.18 -12.40 -12.96
N ASN A 29 8.98 -13.58 -12.40
CA ASN A 29 8.36 -14.71 -13.09
C ASN A 29 6.86 -14.47 -13.28
N PRO A 30 6.18 -15.25 -14.12
CA PRO A 30 4.72 -15.18 -14.23
C PRO A 30 4.03 -15.26 -12.87
N ILE A 31 3.21 -14.27 -12.55
CA ILE A 31 2.48 -14.15 -11.28
C ILE A 31 0.98 -14.07 -11.56
N ASP A 32 0.21 -14.87 -10.81
CA ASP A 32 -1.23 -14.75 -10.70
C ASP A 32 -1.57 -14.13 -9.34
N LEU A 33 -2.14 -12.93 -9.35
CA LEU A 33 -2.53 -12.20 -8.15
C LEU A 33 -3.74 -11.32 -8.44
N SER A 34 -4.75 -11.38 -7.57
CA SER A 34 -5.94 -10.54 -7.68
C SER A 34 -6.11 -9.70 -6.42
N LEU A 35 -6.38 -8.41 -6.61
CA LEU A 35 -6.75 -7.46 -5.55
C LEU A 35 -8.27 -7.32 -5.55
N ALA A 36 -8.92 -7.92 -4.57
CA ALA A 36 -10.37 -7.81 -4.41
C ALA A 36 -10.76 -6.38 -3.99
N ARG A 37 -11.94 -5.93 -4.44
CA ARG A 37 -12.48 -4.61 -4.05
C ARG A 37 -12.64 -4.54 -2.54
N SER A 38 -12.33 -3.35 -1.99
CA SER A 38 -12.45 -3.06 -0.56
C SER A 38 -11.64 -4.01 0.34
N GLU A 39 -10.54 -4.56 -0.16
CA GLU A 39 -9.60 -5.34 0.62
C GLU A 39 -8.19 -4.70 0.63
N ILE A 40 -7.43 -5.01 1.67
CA ILE A 40 -6.02 -4.67 1.78
C ILE A 40 -5.22 -5.92 1.41
N THR A 41 -4.51 -5.88 0.28
CA THR A 41 -3.53 -6.91 -0.12
C THR A 41 -2.14 -6.43 0.25
N VAL A 42 -1.44 -7.19 1.10
CA VAL A 42 -0.09 -6.87 1.54
C VAL A 42 0.92 -7.74 0.80
N LEU A 43 1.97 -7.11 0.27
CA LEU A 43 3.11 -7.79 -0.33
C LEU A 43 4.27 -7.81 0.67
N VAL A 44 4.76 -8.99 1.01
CA VAL A 44 5.96 -9.17 1.85
C VAL A 44 6.99 -10.01 1.12
N GLY A 45 8.26 -9.78 1.42
CA GLY A 45 9.36 -10.52 0.82
C GLY A 45 10.69 -9.78 0.95
N PRO A 46 11.81 -10.45 0.65
CA PRO A 46 13.14 -9.83 0.70
C PRO A 46 13.28 -8.63 -0.24
N SER A 47 14.32 -7.83 -0.04
CA SER A 47 14.68 -6.76 -0.98
C SER A 47 14.99 -7.35 -2.36
N GLY A 48 14.56 -6.67 -3.42
CA GLY A 48 14.79 -7.15 -4.80
C GLY A 48 13.85 -8.25 -5.31
N CYS A 49 12.88 -8.75 -4.52
CA CYS A 49 11.92 -9.77 -4.96
C CYS A 49 10.79 -9.24 -5.89
N GLY A 50 10.84 -8.00 -6.33
CA GLY A 50 9.92 -7.47 -7.32
C GLY A 50 8.63 -6.82 -6.79
N LYS A 51 8.48 -6.61 -5.46
CA LYS A 51 7.30 -5.95 -4.86
C LYS A 51 6.97 -4.60 -5.49
N THR A 52 7.97 -3.71 -5.54
CA THR A 52 7.83 -2.38 -6.18
C THR A 52 7.52 -2.49 -7.68
N THR A 53 8.03 -3.53 -8.36
CA THR A 53 7.72 -3.79 -9.77
C THR A 53 6.24 -4.13 -9.94
N LEU A 54 5.69 -5.02 -9.10
CA LEU A 54 4.26 -5.35 -9.08
C LEU A 54 3.40 -4.11 -8.79
N LEU A 55 3.80 -3.32 -7.80
CA LEU A 55 3.09 -2.09 -7.45
C LEU A 55 3.08 -1.07 -8.61
N ARG A 56 4.23 -0.90 -9.28
CA ARG A 56 4.35 -0.03 -10.47
C ARG A 56 3.53 -0.54 -11.65
N MET A 57 3.42 -1.86 -11.82
CA MET A 57 2.53 -2.45 -12.82
C MET A 57 1.06 -2.14 -12.46
N ALA A 58 0.64 -2.36 -11.21
CA ALA A 58 -0.71 -1.99 -10.75
C ALA A 58 -1.03 -0.51 -10.97
N ALA A 59 -0.03 0.37 -10.81
CA ALA A 59 -0.14 1.80 -11.08
C ALA A 59 -0.19 2.16 -12.59
N GLY A 60 0.11 1.20 -13.48
CA GLY A 60 0.27 1.49 -14.91
C GLY A 60 1.56 2.24 -15.27
N LEU A 61 2.49 2.36 -14.31
CA LEU A 61 3.79 3.01 -14.52
C LEU A 61 4.77 2.14 -15.29
N THR A 62 4.51 0.84 -15.35
CA THR A 62 5.25 -0.12 -16.17
C THR A 62 4.32 -1.21 -16.66
N ALA A 63 4.47 -1.64 -17.91
CA ALA A 63 3.69 -2.74 -18.45
C ALA A 63 4.33 -4.10 -18.11
N PRO A 64 3.57 -5.17 -17.98
CA PRO A 64 4.12 -6.52 -17.96
C PRO A 64 4.83 -6.82 -19.28
N SER A 65 5.81 -7.72 -19.28
CA SER A 65 6.50 -8.19 -20.49
C SER A 65 5.70 -9.27 -21.21
N SER A 66 5.03 -10.12 -20.42
CA SER A 66 4.03 -11.08 -20.92
C SER A 66 2.91 -11.28 -19.90
N GLY A 67 1.90 -12.05 -20.27
CA GLY A 67 0.69 -12.20 -19.46
C GLY A 67 -0.25 -11.00 -19.60
N ARG A 68 -1.14 -10.83 -18.64
CA ARG A 68 -2.16 -9.77 -18.67
C ARG A 68 -2.26 -9.07 -17.33
N LEU A 69 -2.41 -7.76 -17.37
CA LEU A 69 -2.82 -6.92 -16.24
C LEU A 69 -4.16 -6.27 -16.58
N THR A 70 -5.17 -6.55 -15.79
CA THR A 70 -6.48 -5.90 -15.88
C THR A 70 -6.65 -4.97 -14.68
N ARG A 71 -6.99 -3.71 -14.94
CA ARG A 71 -7.30 -2.71 -13.91
C ARG A 71 -8.67 -2.11 -14.22
N ARG A 72 -9.57 -2.16 -13.24
CA ARG A 72 -10.98 -1.74 -13.39
C ARG A 72 -11.26 -0.39 -12.71
N THR A 73 -10.23 0.44 -12.57
CA THR A 73 -10.34 1.82 -12.08
C THR A 73 -9.20 2.70 -12.59
N GLU A 74 -9.49 3.95 -12.84
CA GLU A 74 -8.49 5.01 -13.08
C GLU A 74 -8.31 5.91 -11.82
N ARG A 75 -9.18 5.74 -10.82
CA ARG A 75 -9.14 6.50 -9.56
C ARG A 75 -8.15 5.85 -8.59
N MET A 76 -6.86 6.16 -8.77
CA MET A 76 -5.80 5.61 -7.96
C MET A 76 -4.88 6.68 -7.41
N SER A 77 -4.23 6.37 -6.28
CA SER A 77 -3.15 7.14 -5.72
C SER A 77 -1.97 6.25 -5.36
N TYR A 78 -0.77 6.83 -5.47
CA TYR A 78 0.48 6.15 -5.16
C TYR A 78 1.20 6.89 -4.03
N VAL A 79 1.55 6.19 -2.97
CA VAL A 79 2.43 6.63 -1.89
C VAL A 79 3.78 5.98 -2.12
N PHE A 80 4.76 6.78 -2.54
CA PHE A 80 6.13 6.31 -2.79
C PHE A 80 6.89 6.15 -1.48
N GLN A 81 7.92 5.31 -1.49
CA GLN A 81 8.86 5.14 -0.37
C GLN A 81 9.56 6.47 -0.01
N ASP A 82 9.93 7.28 -1.01
CA ASP A 82 10.29 8.69 -0.81
C ASP A 82 9.00 9.54 -0.88
N PRO A 83 8.74 10.42 0.10
CA PRO A 83 7.52 11.24 0.15
C PRO A 83 7.27 12.14 -1.08
N THR A 84 8.29 12.42 -1.89
CA THR A 84 8.21 13.23 -3.13
C THR A 84 7.41 14.54 -2.97
N LEU A 85 7.64 15.24 -1.86
CA LEU A 85 6.98 16.52 -1.60
C LEU A 85 7.64 17.65 -2.38
N LEU A 86 6.83 18.60 -2.82
CA LEU A 86 7.33 19.83 -3.45
C LEU A 86 7.93 20.74 -2.39
N ALA A 87 9.28 20.83 -2.36
CA ALA A 87 10.04 21.51 -1.31
C ALA A 87 9.70 23.01 -1.17
N TRP A 88 9.25 23.65 -2.25
CA TRP A 88 8.88 25.07 -2.33
C TRP A 88 7.41 25.33 -2.01
N ARG A 89 6.63 24.33 -1.62
CA ARG A 89 5.23 24.44 -1.23
C ARG A 89 5.04 24.11 0.23
N SER A 90 4.11 24.81 0.87
CA SER A 90 3.68 24.47 2.22
C SER A 90 3.03 23.07 2.27
N ILE A 91 2.89 22.52 3.47
CA ILE A 91 2.23 21.23 3.69
C ILE A 91 0.82 21.23 3.11
N GLN A 92 0.01 22.25 3.43
CA GLN A 92 -1.33 22.37 2.87
C GLN A 92 -1.31 22.39 1.34
N ALA A 93 -0.42 23.15 0.73
CA ALA A 93 -0.32 23.24 -0.72
C ALA A 93 0.18 21.95 -1.38
N ASN A 94 0.99 21.13 -0.68
CA ASN A 94 1.36 19.77 -1.09
C ASN A 94 0.15 18.83 -1.04
N VAL A 95 -0.62 18.86 0.04
CA VAL A 95 -1.78 18.00 0.24
C VAL A 95 -2.91 18.35 -0.73
N GLU A 96 -3.15 19.64 -1.01
CA GLU A 96 -4.13 20.11 -1.99
C GLU A 96 -3.77 19.78 -3.46
N LEU A 97 -2.51 19.40 -3.74
CA LEU A 97 -1.97 19.36 -5.10
C LEU A 97 -2.79 18.48 -6.04
N VAL A 98 -3.08 17.24 -5.64
CA VAL A 98 -3.76 16.27 -6.51
C VAL A 98 -5.21 16.70 -6.77
N ALA A 99 -5.95 17.08 -5.72
CA ALA A 99 -7.31 17.59 -5.86
C ALA A 99 -7.36 18.86 -6.74
N ARG A 100 -6.32 19.73 -6.67
CA ARG A 100 -6.19 20.88 -7.55
C ARG A 100 -6.02 20.49 -9.02
N LEU A 101 -5.20 19.49 -9.31
CA LEU A 101 -4.98 18.98 -10.68
C LEU A 101 -6.23 18.32 -11.26
N GLN A 102 -7.08 17.76 -10.39
CA GLN A 102 -8.39 17.21 -10.75
C GLN A 102 -9.48 18.28 -10.94
N GLY A 103 -9.15 19.56 -10.79
CA GLY A 103 -10.11 20.64 -10.96
C GLY A 103 -11.07 20.87 -9.76
N VAL A 104 -10.82 20.25 -8.60
CA VAL A 104 -11.68 20.41 -7.42
C VAL A 104 -11.70 21.88 -6.97
N PRO A 105 -12.89 22.47 -6.70
CA PRO A 105 -13.03 23.85 -6.28
C PRO A 105 -12.17 24.20 -5.03
N ARG A 106 -11.69 25.45 -4.95
CA ARG A 106 -10.73 25.86 -3.91
C ARG A 106 -11.25 25.63 -2.49
N ALA A 107 -12.51 25.90 -2.23
CA ALA A 107 -13.09 25.72 -0.89
C ALA A 107 -13.10 24.25 -0.49
N GLU A 108 -13.55 23.39 -1.40
CA GLU A 108 -13.64 21.95 -1.19
C GLU A 108 -12.26 21.29 -1.01
N ARG A 109 -11.29 21.60 -1.90
CA ARG A 109 -9.93 21.02 -1.77
C ARG A 109 -9.22 21.44 -0.48
N ARG A 110 -9.46 22.68 0.01
CA ARG A 110 -8.95 23.14 1.30
C ARG A 110 -9.53 22.34 2.46
N GLU A 111 -10.82 22.08 2.43
CA GLU A 111 -11.48 21.29 3.45
C GLU A 111 -11.04 19.82 3.42
N ARG A 112 -10.90 19.22 2.23
CA ARG A 112 -10.32 17.89 2.07
C ARG A 112 -8.90 17.82 2.62
N ALA A 113 -8.06 18.80 2.30
CA ALA A 113 -6.69 18.88 2.78
C ALA A 113 -6.62 19.05 4.30
N ARG A 114 -7.44 19.92 4.88
CA ARG A 114 -7.51 20.10 6.34
C ARG A 114 -7.81 18.78 7.05
N ARG A 115 -8.87 18.09 6.63
CA ARG A 115 -9.23 16.78 7.20
C ARG A 115 -8.12 15.73 7.02
N ALA A 116 -7.47 15.72 5.85
CA ALA A 116 -6.37 14.78 5.61
C ALA A 116 -5.13 15.08 6.47
N ILE A 117 -4.80 16.36 6.70
CA ILE A 117 -3.70 16.79 7.57
C ILE A 117 -4.00 16.43 9.03
N GLU A 118 -5.23 16.66 9.48
CA GLU A 118 -5.70 16.30 10.82
C GLU A 118 -5.66 14.79 11.04
N MET A 119 -6.14 14.00 10.09
CA MET A 119 -6.11 12.53 10.10
C MET A 119 -4.70 11.99 10.35
N VAL A 120 -3.68 12.56 9.71
CA VAL A 120 -2.28 12.12 9.89
C VAL A 120 -1.59 12.77 11.09
N GLY A 121 -2.33 13.50 11.94
CA GLY A 121 -1.80 14.13 13.17
C GLY A 121 -0.82 15.27 12.91
N LEU A 122 -1.05 16.05 11.85
CA LEU A 122 -0.22 17.20 11.49
C LEU A 122 -1.01 18.53 11.54
N ALA A 123 -2.12 18.58 12.29
CA ALA A 123 -2.82 19.82 12.56
C ALA A 123 -1.86 20.86 13.20
N GLY A 124 -1.89 22.10 12.69
CA GLY A 124 -0.97 23.16 13.07
C GLY A 124 0.29 23.30 12.20
N PHE A 125 0.58 22.30 11.35
CA PHE A 125 1.73 22.32 10.43
C PHE A 125 1.36 22.74 9.00
N GLU A 126 0.15 23.23 8.73
CA GLU A 126 -0.37 23.52 7.40
C GLU A 126 0.53 24.49 6.62
N LYS A 127 1.12 25.47 7.34
CA LYS A 127 1.98 26.51 6.77
C LYS A 127 3.45 26.14 6.70
N ALA A 128 3.87 25.07 7.39
CA ALA A 128 5.25 24.60 7.39
C ALA A 128 5.66 24.09 5.99
N TYR A 129 6.96 24.04 5.74
CA TYR A 129 7.55 23.52 4.51
C TYR A 129 8.19 22.14 4.77
N PRO A 130 8.37 21.28 3.73
CA PRO A 130 8.94 19.96 3.90
C PRO A 130 10.30 19.92 4.62
N ARG A 131 11.14 20.95 4.48
CA ARG A 131 12.44 21.06 5.15
C ARG A 131 12.33 21.21 6.67
N GLU A 132 11.18 21.65 7.17
CA GLU A 132 10.92 21.87 8.60
C GLU A 132 10.37 20.61 9.29
N LEU A 133 10.16 19.51 8.52
CA LEU A 133 9.57 18.27 8.99
C LEU A 133 10.61 17.15 9.11
N SER A 134 10.37 16.25 10.08
CA SER A 134 11.08 14.97 10.15
C SER A 134 10.72 14.07 8.94
N GLY A 135 11.52 13.00 8.70
CA GLY A 135 11.25 12.03 7.65
C GLY A 135 9.86 11.40 7.78
N GLY A 136 9.49 10.99 9.00
CA GLY A 136 8.17 10.44 9.29
C GLY A 136 7.04 11.44 9.07
N MET A 137 7.22 12.70 9.45
CA MET A 137 6.22 13.75 9.16
C MET A 137 6.04 13.96 7.67
N ARG A 138 7.12 13.97 6.88
CA ARG A 138 7.03 14.07 5.41
C ARG A 138 6.24 12.89 4.81
N MET A 139 6.46 11.67 5.30
CA MET A 139 5.70 10.51 4.85
C MET A 139 4.20 10.65 5.18
N ARG A 140 3.86 11.14 6.38
CA ARG A 140 2.46 11.42 6.76
C ARG A 140 1.81 12.47 5.85
N VAL A 141 2.55 13.50 5.42
CA VAL A 141 2.06 14.46 4.41
C VAL A 141 1.82 13.79 3.06
N SER A 142 2.70 12.87 2.63
CA SER A 142 2.51 12.12 1.39
C SER A 142 1.24 11.26 1.44
N LEU A 143 0.97 10.60 2.58
CA LEU A 143 -0.28 9.87 2.80
C LEU A 143 -1.50 10.81 2.77
N ALA A 144 -1.45 11.94 3.49
CA ALA A 144 -2.52 12.93 3.45
C ALA A 144 -2.81 13.41 2.03
N ARG A 145 -1.77 13.67 1.23
CA ARG A 145 -1.90 14.07 -0.18
C ARG A 145 -2.60 12.99 -1.01
N SER A 146 -2.27 11.71 -0.78
CA SER A 146 -2.81 10.60 -1.57
C SER A 146 -4.31 10.41 -1.39
N VAL A 147 -4.85 10.73 -0.22
CA VAL A 147 -6.27 10.53 0.08
C VAL A 147 -7.19 11.69 -0.33
N THR A 148 -6.62 12.86 -0.64
CA THR A 148 -7.41 14.02 -1.09
C THR A 148 -8.00 13.87 -2.48
N SER A 149 -7.46 12.96 -3.31
CA SER A 149 -7.99 12.60 -4.62
C SER A 149 -9.18 11.65 -4.57
N GLU A 150 -9.55 11.16 -3.39
CA GLU A 150 -10.60 10.15 -3.17
C GLU A 150 -10.42 8.93 -4.08
N PRO A 151 -9.27 8.23 -3.98
CA PRO A 151 -8.98 7.07 -4.81
C PRO A 151 -9.89 5.88 -4.48
N GLU A 152 -10.08 4.98 -5.45
CA GLU A 152 -10.60 3.63 -5.22
C GLU A 152 -9.48 2.63 -4.93
N LEU A 153 -8.29 2.89 -5.52
CA LEU A 153 -7.09 2.07 -5.35
C LEU A 153 -5.97 2.92 -4.73
N LEU A 154 -5.48 2.48 -3.58
CA LEU A 154 -4.33 3.09 -2.90
C LEU A 154 -3.14 2.14 -2.96
N LEU A 155 -2.08 2.57 -3.63
CA LEU A 155 -0.83 1.83 -3.80
C LEU A 155 0.23 2.41 -2.88
N MET A 156 0.85 1.59 -2.03
CA MET A 156 1.73 2.07 -0.97
C MET A 156 3.04 1.27 -0.95
N ASP A 157 4.16 1.95 -1.19
CA ASP A 157 5.51 1.36 -1.23
C ASP A 157 6.26 1.68 0.06
N GLU A 158 6.30 0.74 1.00
CA GLU A 158 6.94 0.85 2.32
C GLU A 158 6.64 2.16 3.07
N PRO A 159 5.37 2.59 3.18
CA PRO A 159 5.02 3.94 3.63
C PRO A 159 5.36 4.20 5.10
N PHE A 160 5.59 3.15 5.90
CA PHE A 160 5.84 3.27 7.33
C PHE A 160 7.30 2.97 7.72
N ALA A 161 8.18 2.70 6.74
CA ALA A 161 9.57 2.32 7.00
C ALA A 161 10.36 3.40 7.77
N ALA A 162 10.05 4.68 7.57
CA ALA A 162 10.72 5.81 8.24
C ALA A 162 10.06 6.24 9.57
N LEU A 163 9.06 5.49 10.06
CA LEU A 163 8.35 5.78 11.29
C LEU A 163 8.91 4.97 12.46
N ASP A 164 8.92 5.58 13.65
CA ASP A 164 9.08 4.84 14.89
C ASP A 164 7.87 3.93 15.17
N GLU A 165 8.00 3.00 16.11
CA GLU A 165 6.98 1.98 16.38
C GLU A 165 5.62 2.59 16.74
N PHE A 166 5.60 3.60 17.62
CA PHE A 166 4.36 4.26 18.05
C PHE A 166 3.64 4.94 16.88
N ASN A 167 4.38 5.70 16.07
CA ASN A 167 3.80 6.37 14.88
C ASN A 167 3.40 5.36 13.80
N ARG A 168 4.11 4.23 13.67
CA ARG A 168 3.79 3.14 12.75
C ARG A 168 2.46 2.48 13.11
N GLU A 169 2.26 2.16 14.39
CA GLU A 169 1.00 1.60 14.88
C GLU A 169 -0.18 2.56 14.63
N ARG A 170 0.01 3.82 15.02
CA ARG A 170 -1.01 4.85 14.80
C ARG A 170 -1.37 5.01 13.33
N MET A 171 -0.39 5.06 12.43
CA MET A 171 -0.65 5.18 10.98
C MET A 171 -1.34 3.94 10.41
N GLY A 172 -1.05 2.76 10.95
CA GLY A 172 -1.78 1.54 10.62
C GLY A 172 -3.26 1.64 10.99
N ASP A 173 -3.59 2.15 12.19
CA ASP A 173 -4.97 2.38 12.62
C ASP A 173 -5.68 3.41 11.74
N GLU A 174 -5.01 4.51 11.39
CA GLU A 174 -5.57 5.52 10.50
C GLU A 174 -5.83 4.97 9.09
N LEU A 175 -4.93 4.11 8.57
CA LEU A 175 -5.16 3.42 7.31
C LEU A 175 -6.37 2.49 7.38
N LEU A 176 -6.54 1.73 8.46
CA LEU A 176 -7.70 0.87 8.68
C LEU A 176 -9.00 1.67 8.80
N ASN A 177 -8.98 2.79 9.51
CA ASN A 177 -10.14 3.69 9.62
C ASN A 177 -10.52 4.27 8.25
N LEU A 178 -9.52 4.71 7.48
CA LEU A 178 -9.72 5.22 6.12
C LEU A 178 -10.28 4.13 5.18
N TRP A 179 -9.68 2.94 5.22
CA TRP A 179 -10.14 1.79 4.45
C TRP A 179 -11.61 1.47 4.77
N ARG A 180 -11.96 1.37 6.05
CA ARG A 180 -13.33 1.07 6.51
C ARG A 180 -14.34 2.13 6.10
N SER A 181 -13.99 3.40 6.27
CA SER A 181 -14.91 4.52 6.01
C SER A 181 -15.18 4.76 4.52
N ARG A 182 -14.23 4.37 3.65
CA ARG A 182 -14.29 4.67 2.20
C ARG A 182 -14.37 3.44 1.30
N GLY A 183 -14.27 2.23 1.84
CA GLY A 183 -14.25 1.00 1.04
C GLY A 183 -13.05 0.94 0.08
N LEU A 184 -11.88 1.43 0.52
CA LEU A 184 -10.68 1.47 -0.33
C LEU A 184 -10.18 0.07 -0.67
N THR A 185 -9.70 -0.11 -1.89
CA THR A 185 -8.81 -1.22 -2.22
C THR A 185 -7.37 -0.77 -2.02
N VAL A 186 -6.59 -1.53 -1.27
CA VAL A 186 -5.20 -1.15 -0.94
C VAL A 186 -4.24 -2.25 -1.36
N MET A 187 -3.15 -1.87 -2.03
CA MET A 187 -1.98 -2.72 -2.24
C MET A 187 -0.81 -2.12 -1.45
N PHE A 188 -0.35 -2.83 -0.44
CA PHE A 188 0.58 -2.34 0.57
C PHE A 188 1.86 -3.18 0.56
N ILE A 189 3.01 -2.55 0.39
CA ILE A 189 4.32 -3.20 0.51
C ILE A 189 4.90 -2.92 1.88
N THR A 190 5.38 -3.97 2.54
CA THR A 190 6.18 -3.85 3.77
C THR A 190 7.19 -4.98 3.88
N HIS A 191 8.22 -4.75 4.69
CA HIS A 191 9.12 -5.81 5.17
C HIS A 191 8.75 -6.29 6.58
N SER A 192 7.77 -5.65 7.23
CA SER A 192 7.29 -6.02 8.56
C SER A 192 6.16 -7.05 8.49
N ILE A 193 6.43 -8.26 9.00
CA ILE A 193 5.42 -9.34 9.08
C ILE A 193 4.29 -8.89 10.03
N SER A 194 4.61 -8.16 11.10
CA SER A 194 3.61 -7.65 12.04
C SER A 194 2.62 -6.69 11.37
N GLU A 195 3.11 -5.78 10.51
CA GLU A 195 2.25 -4.91 9.70
C GLU A 195 1.40 -5.73 8.73
N ALA A 196 2.00 -6.72 8.06
CA ALA A 196 1.29 -7.53 7.08
C ALA A 196 0.12 -8.29 7.71
N VAL A 197 0.35 -8.91 8.85
CA VAL A 197 -0.69 -9.66 9.58
C VAL A 197 -1.75 -8.74 10.15
N ARG A 198 -1.34 -7.54 10.62
CA ARG A 198 -2.26 -6.56 11.20
C ARG A 198 -3.18 -5.91 10.17
N LEU A 199 -2.65 -5.58 9.00
CA LEU A 199 -3.35 -4.77 7.99
C LEU A 199 -4.01 -5.61 6.90
N GLY A 200 -3.44 -6.78 6.58
CA GLY A 200 -3.79 -7.54 5.40
C GLY A 200 -5.06 -8.38 5.55
N HIS A 201 -5.98 -8.26 4.60
CA HIS A 201 -7.01 -9.27 4.33
C HIS A 201 -6.38 -10.44 3.57
N GLN A 202 -5.41 -10.11 2.71
CA GLN A 202 -4.63 -11.04 1.92
C GLN A 202 -3.16 -10.67 2.01
N ILE A 203 -2.29 -11.67 2.19
CA ILE A 203 -0.84 -11.49 2.29
C ILE A 203 -0.17 -12.34 1.23
N ALA A 204 0.49 -11.69 0.28
CA ALA A 204 1.28 -12.33 -0.77
C ALA A 204 2.76 -12.35 -0.36
N VAL A 205 3.29 -13.54 -0.13
CA VAL A 205 4.70 -13.76 0.18
C VAL A 205 5.45 -13.97 -1.13
N LEU A 206 6.44 -13.12 -1.38
CA LEU A 206 7.27 -13.13 -2.59
C LEU A 206 8.68 -13.65 -2.28
N GLY A 207 9.17 -14.53 -3.14
CA GLY A 207 10.56 -15.00 -3.18
C GLY A 207 11.41 -14.23 -4.19
N THR A 208 12.73 -14.42 -4.14
CA THR A 208 13.71 -13.74 -4.99
C THR A 208 14.24 -14.65 -6.12
N GLN A 209 14.88 -14.04 -7.10
CA GLN A 209 15.81 -14.56 -8.11
C GLN A 209 15.27 -15.61 -9.08
N PRO A 210 14.39 -15.23 -9.99
CA PRO A 210 13.62 -13.97 -10.09
C PRO A 210 12.43 -13.96 -9.14
N GLY A 211 11.85 -12.78 -8.93
CA GLY A 211 10.69 -12.61 -8.06
C GLY A 211 9.53 -13.52 -8.48
N HIS A 212 8.92 -14.18 -7.53
CA HIS A 212 7.78 -15.09 -7.76
C HIS A 212 6.88 -15.15 -6.52
N LEU A 213 5.62 -15.49 -6.71
CA LEU A 213 4.69 -15.71 -5.61
C LEU A 213 4.99 -17.07 -4.96
N VAL A 214 5.48 -17.04 -3.72
CA VAL A 214 5.72 -18.27 -2.92
C VAL A 214 4.40 -18.79 -2.38
N ARG A 215 3.62 -17.90 -1.74
CA ARG A 215 2.32 -18.27 -1.15
C ARG A 215 1.43 -17.05 -0.98
N LEU A 216 0.12 -17.31 -1.05
CA LEU A 216 -0.93 -16.37 -0.76
C LEU A 216 -1.67 -16.82 0.49
N PHE A 217 -1.71 -15.97 1.50
CA PHE A 217 -2.46 -16.20 2.74
C PHE A 217 -3.71 -15.33 2.76
N ARG A 218 -4.79 -15.86 3.29
CA ARG A 218 -5.94 -15.07 3.74
C ARG A 218 -5.84 -14.89 5.24
N SER A 219 -6.08 -13.67 5.72
CA SER A 219 -6.15 -13.42 7.16
C SER A 219 -7.34 -14.19 7.75
N PRO A 220 -7.13 -14.94 8.84
CA PRO A 220 -8.22 -15.65 9.52
C PRO A 220 -9.19 -14.67 10.20
N SER A 221 -8.75 -13.44 10.46
CA SER A 221 -9.54 -12.37 11.06
C SER A 221 -9.40 -11.13 10.18
N PRO A 222 -10.47 -10.69 9.48
CA PRO A 222 -10.38 -9.47 8.67
C PRO A 222 -10.12 -8.27 9.60
N PRO A 223 -9.33 -7.27 9.17
CA PRO A 223 -8.97 -6.10 9.98
C PRO A 223 -10.15 -5.36 10.62
N ALA A 224 -11.36 -5.58 10.10
CA ALA A 224 -12.60 -4.99 10.62
C ALA A 224 -13.07 -5.59 11.96
N ALA A 225 -12.74 -6.86 12.24
CA ALA A 225 -13.19 -7.54 13.47
C ALA A 225 -12.32 -7.16 14.69
N GLU A 226 -11.14 -6.62 14.50
CA GLU A 226 -10.09 -6.57 15.52
C GLU A 226 -9.95 -5.24 16.29
N LEU A 227 -10.63 -4.18 15.90
CA LEU A 227 -10.62 -2.94 16.71
C LEU A 227 -11.37 -3.10 18.05
N ALA A 228 -12.11 -4.21 18.20
CA ALA A 228 -12.84 -4.55 19.43
C ALA A 228 -12.29 -5.78 20.19
N ALA A 229 -11.26 -6.47 19.67
CA ALA A 229 -10.69 -7.68 20.27
C ALA A 229 -9.17 -7.55 20.49
N PRO A 230 -8.60 -8.25 21.49
CA PRO A 230 -7.15 -8.27 21.67
C PRO A 230 -6.45 -8.79 20.43
N ARG A 231 -5.49 -8.03 19.92
CA ARG A 231 -4.74 -8.25 18.66
C ARG A 231 -3.85 -9.50 18.64
N ASP A 232 -3.99 -10.40 19.58
CA ASP A 232 -3.11 -11.53 19.87
C ASP A 232 -3.82 -12.89 19.78
N GLY A 233 -4.74 -13.01 18.80
CA GLY A 233 -5.38 -14.29 18.52
C GLY A 233 -4.37 -15.37 18.14
N ALA A 234 -4.56 -16.62 18.62
CA ALA A 234 -3.66 -17.75 18.32
C ALA A 234 -3.49 -17.93 16.79
N ALA A 235 -4.56 -17.72 16.01
CA ALA A 235 -4.53 -17.83 14.55
C ALA A 235 -3.62 -16.79 13.88
N LEU A 236 -3.54 -15.56 14.39
CA LEU A 236 -2.66 -14.53 13.86
C LEU A 236 -1.20 -14.78 14.23
N ARG A 237 -0.95 -15.30 15.44
CA ARG A 237 0.39 -15.75 15.84
C ARG A 237 0.89 -16.87 14.93
N GLU A 238 0.05 -17.86 14.67
CA GLU A 238 0.37 -18.96 13.77
C GLU A 238 0.67 -18.46 12.36
N LEU A 239 -0.15 -17.58 11.81
CA LEU A 239 0.08 -16.95 10.51
C LEU A 239 1.41 -16.20 10.46
N ARG A 240 1.76 -15.47 11.53
CA ARG A 240 3.04 -14.75 11.64
C ARG A 240 4.23 -15.72 11.63
N ILE A 241 4.13 -16.84 12.34
CA ILE A 241 5.16 -17.88 12.36
C ILE A 241 5.35 -18.48 10.96
N GLN A 242 4.28 -18.89 10.29
CA GLN A 242 4.33 -19.46 8.95
C GLN A 242 4.97 -18.51 7.93
N ILE A 243 4.63 -17.22 7.96
CA ILE A 243 5.24 -16.22 7.08
C ILE A 243 6.73 -16.05 7.42
N SER A 244 7.08 -16.01 8.71
CA SER A 244 8.47 -15.86 9.17
C SER A 244 9.35 -17.03 8.75
N GLU A 245 8.87 -18.26 8.88
CA GLU A 245 9.56 -19.47 8.45
C GLU A 245 9.82 -19.47 6.94
N MET A 246 8.82 -19.07 6.15
CA MET A 246 8.97 -18.97 4.69
C MET A 246 10.02 -17.92 4.30
N LEU A 247 10.03 -16.77 4.95
CA LEU A 247 11.00 -15.71 4.68
C LEU A 247 12.39 -16.05 5.23
N GLY A 248 12.47 -16.76 6.36
CA GLY A 248 13.72 -17.25 6.94
C GLY A 248 14.30 -18.47 6.21
N GLY A 249 13.46 -19.33 5.63
CA GLY A 249 13.84 -20.48 4.80
C GLY A 249 14.12 -20.10 3.34
N ALA A 250 13.64 -18.95 2.88
CA ALA A 250 13.97 -18.37 1.58
C ALA A 250 15.36 -17.69 1.66
N ARG A 251 16.38 -18.46 2.06
CA ARG A 251 17.79 -18.04 1.97
C ARG A 251 18.16 -17.89 0.51
N ILE A 252 18.40 -16.63 0.14
CA ILE A 252 19.61 -16.12 -0.56
C ILE A 252 19.96 -16.91 -1.81
#